data_752d9b5269261f7e6fa55147dfa08362
#
_entry.id   752d9b5269261f7e6fa55147dfa08362
#
_cell.length_a   1.000
_cell.length_b   1.000
_cell.length_c   1.000
_cell.angle_alpha   90.00
_cell.angle_beta   90.00
_cell.angle_gamma   90.00
#
_symmetry.space_group_name_H-M   'P 1'
#
loop_
_entity.id
_entity.type
_entity.pdbx_description
1 polymer ?
#
loop_
_entity_poly.entity_id
_entity_poly.type
_entity_poly.pdbx_seq_one_letter_code
_entity_poly.pdbx_strand_id
1 'polypeptide(L)'
;MCKKLNGVFAFAIWNDKKQELFLARDHFGIKPLYYTRLNDELVFASEVKAILKHPNCKAVINKEGIEELFGIGPSHTPGISPFKGIKELEPANFIIYSKDKFIKKEYWALKTKNHTDSLEKTCENIRFLLEDSINRQLISDVPLRLFIIWRFRFKYYCNICE
;
A
#
# COMPACT_ATOMS: atom_id res chain seq x y z
N MET A 1 5.98 -6.74 -14.05
CA MET A 1 6.85 -5.84 -13.26
C MET A 1 6.58 -6.01 -11.78
N CYS A 2 5.42 -5.68 -11.24
CA CYS A 2 5.13 -5.71 -9.80
C CYS A 2 5.41 -7.04 -9.09
N LYS A 3 5.17 -8.19 -9.72
CA LYS A 3 5.47 -9.52 -9.15
C LYS A 3 6.96 -9.78 -8.85
N LYS A 4 7.86 -8.95 -9.39
CA LYS A 4 9.31 -9.09 -9.17
C LYS A 4 9.85 -8.13 -8.11
N LEU A 5 9.00 -7.21 -7.64
CA LEU A 5 9.38 -6.25 -6.60
C LEU A 5 9.17 -6.88 -5.23
N ASN A 6 10.19 -6.82 -4.40
CA ASN A 6 10.14 -7.21 -2.99
C ASN A 6 10.35 -5.97 -2.14
N GLY A 7 9.34 -5.59 -1.35
CA GLY A 7 9.38 -4.39 -0.52
C GLY A 7 8.06 -3.63 -0.53
N VAL A 8 8.08 -2.44 0.06
CA VAL A 8 6.92 -1.55 0.20
C VAL A 8 7.01 -0.43 -0.82
N PHE A 9 5.96 -0.23 -1.61
CA PHE A 9 5.96 0.76 -2.68
C PHE A 9 4.58 1.25 -3.07
N ALA A 10 4.54 2.49 -3.48
CA ALA A 10 3.47 3.05 -4.31
C ALA A 10 4.16 3.95 -5.34
N PHE A 11 3.93 3.71 -6.61
CA PHE A 11 4.60 4.47 -7.68
C PHE A 11 3.71 4.70 -8.88
N ALA A 12 4.08 5.71 -9.65
CA ALA A 12 3.51 6.07 -10.93
C ALA A 12 4.61 6.09 -12.00
N ILE A 13 4.34 5.50 -13.15
CA ILE A 13 5.25 5.52 -14.32
C ILE A 13 4.46 5.99 -15.53
N TRP A 14 4.93 7.05 -16.17
CA TRP A 14 4.41 7.52 -17.43
C TRP A 14 5.17 6.90 -18.61
N ASN A 15 4.44 6.36 -19.55
CA ASN A 15 4.99 5.86 -20.81
C ASN A 15 4.62 6.84 -21.95
N ASP A 16 5.56 7.67 -22.33
CA ASP A 16 5.33 8.70 -23.33
C ASP A 16 5.00 8.14 -24.72
N LYS A 17 5.64 7.03 -25.13
CA LYS A 17 5.38 6.41 -26.43
C LYS A 17 3.95 5.83 -26.53
N LYS A 18 3.42 5.31 -25.46
CA LYS A 18 2.06 4.73 -25.41
C LYS A 18 1.01 5.68 -24.87
N GLN A 19 1.43 6.85 -24.36
CA GLN A 19 0.55 7.78 -23.64
C GLN A 19 -0.27 7.06 -22.54
N GLU A 20 0.42 6.21 -21.78
CA GLU A 20 -0.17 5.39 -20.70
C GLU A 20 0.49 5.71 -19.35
N LEU A 21 -0.32 5.90 -18.34
CA LEU A 21 0.08 5.97 -16.95
C LEU A 21 -0.09 4.58 -16.30
N PHE A 22 0.97 4.12 -15.65
CA PHE A 22 0.95 2.91 -14.84
C PHE A 22 1.11 3.27 -13.37
N LEU A 23 0.09 2.98 -12.56
CA LEU A 23 0.10 3.13 -11.11
C LEU A 23 0.16 1.76 -10.48
N ALA A 24 0.94 1.58 -9.42
CA ALA A 24 0.96 0.32 -8.69
C ALA A 24 1.19 0.54 -7.18
N ARG A 25 0.61 -0.35 -6.38
CA ARG A 25 0.73 -0.38 -4.93
C ARG A 25 1.25 -1.73 -4.47
N ASP A 26 2.02 -1.75 -3.39
CA ASP A 26 2.63 -2.96 -2.85
C ASP A 26 1.62 -4.04 -2.40
N HIS A 27 2.14 -5.24 -2.12
CA HIS A 27 1.37 -6.44 -1.84
C HIS A 27 0.40 -6.30 -0.66
N PHE A 28 0.78 -5.54 0.38
CA PHE A 28 -0.01 -5.36 1.60
C PHE A 28 -0.57 -3.94 1.76
N GLY A 29 -0.33 -3.05 0.77
CA GLY A 29 -0.82 -1.67 0.81
C GLY A 29 -0.17 -0.82 1.92
N ILE A 30 1.08 -1.10 2.27
CA ILE A 30 1.80 -0.35 3.31
C ILE A 30 2.00 1.10 2.89
N LYS A 31 2.31 1.34 1.61
CA LYS A 31 2.35 2.71 1.08
C LYS A 31 0.96 3.10 0.57
N PRO A 32 0.44 4.25 1.01
CA PRO A 32 -0.87 4.71 0.56
C PRO A 32 -0.84 5.19 -0.89
N LEU A 33 -1.93 4.94 -1.61
CA LEU A 33 -2.15 5.47 -2.95
C LEU A 33 -3.64 5.67 -3.19
N TYR A 34 -4.04 6.92 -3.33
CA TYR A 34 -5.41 7.32 -3.62
C TYR A 34 -5.52 7.85 -5.03
N TYR A 35 -6.71 7.71 -5.64
CA TYR A 35 -6.99 8.23 -6.96
C TYR A 35 -8.44 8.64 -7.10
N THR A 36 -8.69 9.53 -8.06
CA THR A 36 -10.02 9.92 -8.51
C THR A 36 -10.02 10.14 -10.01
N ARG A 37 -11.16 9.93 -10.65
CA ARG A 37 -11.37 10.26 -12.06
C ARG A 37 -12.25 11.50 -12.12
N LEU A 38 -11.74 12.54 -12.72
CA LEU A 38 -12.44 13.82 -12.91
C LEU A 38 -12.51 14.08 -14.41
N ASN A 39 -13.68 13.86 -15.02
CA ASN A 39 -13.85 13.92 -16.46
C ASN A 39 -12.87 12.98 -17.18
N ASP A 40 -11.95 13.53 -17.97
CA ASP A 40 -10.91 12.80 -18.71
C ASP A 40 -9.55 12.79 -18.00
N GLU A 41 -9.50 13.19 -16.74
CA GLU A 41 -8.27 13.24 -15.95
C GLU A 41 -8.24 12.15 -14.87
N LEU A 42 -7.06 11.58 -14.63
CA LEU A 42 -6.79 10.74 -13.47
C LEU A 42 -5.90 11.51 -12.51
N VAL A 43 -6.45 11.88 -11.36
CA VAL A 43 -5.70 12.53 -10.28
C VAL A 43 -5.35 11.50 -9.24
N PHE A 44 -4.11 11.45 -8.79
CA PHE A 44 -3.64 10.50 -7.78
C PHE A 44 -2.66 11.15 -6.81
N ALA A 45 -2.61 10.62 -5.60
CA ALA A 45 -1.69 11.08 -4.55
C ALA A 45 -1.55 10.04 -3.44
N SER A 46 -0.53 10.19 -2.60
CA SER A 46 -0.38 9.37 -1.40
C SER A 46 -1.35 9.77 -0.29
N GLU A 47 -1.91 10.98 -0.33
CA GLU A 47 -2.83 11.50 0.68
C GLU A 47 -4.08 12.12 0.03
N VAL A 48 -5.24 11.84 0.63
CA VAL A 48 -6.53 12.38 0.17
C VAL A 48 -6.54 13.90 0.14
N LYS A 49 -5.91 14.55 1.14
CA LYS A 49 -5.86 16.03 1.20
C LYS A 49 -5.20 16.66 -0.02
N ALA A 50 -4.24 15.97 -0.66
CA ALA A 50 -3.61 16.46 -1.88
C ALA A 50 -4.58 16.40 -3.07
N ILE A 51 -5.37 15.33 -3.19
CA ILE A 51 -6.41 15.21 -4.22
C ILE A 51 -7.48 16.29 -4.04
N LEU A 52 -7.88 16.58 -2.80
CA LEU A 52 -8.88 17.61 -2.48
C LEU A 52 -8.42 19.05 -2.81
N LYS A 53 -7.12 19.27 -3.06
CA LYS A 53 -6.61 20.56 -3.55
C LYS A 53 -6.81 20.77 -5.05
N HIS A 54 -7.15 19.71 -5.78
CA HIS A 54 -7.47 19.86 -7.20
C HIS A 54 -8.77 20.66 -7.39
N PRO A 55 -8.81 21.68 -8.28
CA PRO A 55 -9.93 22.62 -8.38
C PRO A 55 -11.26 21.95 -8.73
N ASN A 56 -11.23 20.85 -9.47
CA ASN A 56 -12.42 20.10 -9.85
C ASN A 56 -12.83 19.02 -8.84
N CYS A 57 -12.07 18.84 -7.74
CA CYS A 57 -12.37 17.85 -6.71
C CYS A 57 -13.15 18.51 -5.57
N LYS A 58 -14.37 18.04 -5.32
CA LYS A 58 -15.21 18.55 -4.23
C LYS A 58 -15.04 17.68 -2.98
N ALA A 59 -14.85 18.33 -1.83
CA ALA A 59 -14.78 17.66 -0.52
C ALA A 59 -16.19 17.24 -0.06
N VAL A 60 -16.80 16.26 -0.72
CA VAL A 60 -18.10 15.70 -0.35
C VAL A 60 -17.89 14.40 0.42
N ILE A 61 -18.44 14.34 1.62
CA ILE A 61 -18.30 13.15 2.48
C ILE A 61 -19.08 11.98 1.89
N ASN A 62 -18.48 10.80 1.93
CA ASN A 62 -19.11 9.54 1.57
C ASN A 62 -19.73 8.88 2.81
N LYS A 63 -21.01 8.51 2.72
CA LYS A 63 -21.73 7.87 3.83
C LYS A 63 -21.04 6.59 4.30
N GLU A 64 -20.65 5.72 3.36
CA GLU A 64 -19.96 4.46 3.65
C GLU A 64 -18.64 4.69 4.41
N GLY A 65 -17.85 5.67 3.97
CA GLY A 65 -16.58 6.00 4.64
C GLY A 65 -16.75 6.58 6.04
N ILE A 66 -17.85 7.28 6.31
CA ILE A 66 -18.22 7.75 7.66
C ILE A 66 -18.69 6.59 8.54
N GLU A 67 -19.53 5.70 8.01
CA GLU A 67 -19.99 4.51 8.73
C GLU A 67 -18.82 3.63 9.13
N GLU A 68 -17.81 3.46 8.27
CA GLU A 68 -16.55 2.77 8.62
C GLU A 68 -15.77 3.48 9.72
N LEU A 69 -15.59 4.79 9.61
CA LEU A 69 -14.85 5.57 10.60
C LEU A 69 -15.43 5.43 12.00
N PHE A 70 -16.75 5.43 12.14
CA PHE A 70 -17.43 5.24 13.43
C PHE A 70 -17.58 3.77 13.85
N GLY A 71 -17.66 2.83 12.90
CA GLY A 71 -17.84 1.41 13.17
C GLY A 71 -16.54 0.67 13.46
N ILE A 72 -15.48 0.96 12.70
CA ILE A 72 -14.20 0.24 12.77
C ILE A 72 -13.10 1.10 13.43
N GLY A 73 -13.34 2.39 13.62
CA GLY A 73 -12.39 3.35 14.17
C GLY A 73 -11.34 3.78 13.13
N PRO A 74 -10.04 3.83 13.50
CA PRO A 74 -8.99 4.31 12.59
C PRO A 74 -8.67 3.35 11.46
N SER A 75 -9.19 2.13 11.48
CA SER A 75 -9.08 1.15 10.39
C SER A 75 -10.09 1.48 9.29
N HIS A 76 -9.79 1.06 8.07
CA HIS A 76 -10.71 1.20 6.93
C HIS A 76 -10.58 -0.01 5.99
N THR A 77 -11.64 -0.29 5.27
CA THR A 77 -11.64 -1.32 4.24
C THR A 77 -10.83 -0.82 3.04
N PRO A 78 -9.86 -1.61 2.54
CA PRO A 78 -9.08 -1.24 1.36
C PRO A 78 -9.99 -0.88 0.17
N GLY A 79 -9.69 0.22 -0.50
CA GLY A 79 -10.47 0.71 -1.63
C GLY A 79 -11.50 1.79 -1.28
N ILE A 80 -11.84 1.94 0.00
CA ILE A 80 -12.80 2.94 0.48
C ILE A 80 -12.07 4.21 0.93
N SER A 81 -12.71 5.34 0.74
CA SER A 81 -12.27 6.65 1.22
C SER A 81 -13.45 7.37 1.86
N PRO A 82 -13.25 8.19 2.89
CA PRO A 82 -14.31 8.99 3.48
C PRO A 82 -14.87 10.08 2.54
N PHE A 83 -14.27 10.29 1.38
CA PHE A 83 -14.70 11.29 0.40
C PHE A 83 -15.24 10.66 -0.86
N LYS A 84 -16.41 11.15 -1.29
CA LYS A 84 -17.10 10.68 -2.50
C LYS A 84 -16.23 10.88 -3.75
N GLY A 85 -16.14 9.81 -4.55
CA GLY A 85 -15.37 9.82 -5.80
C GLY A 85 -13.87 9.62 -5.66
N ILE A 86 -13.31 9.77 -4.46
CA ILE A 86 -11.92 9.38 -4.19
C ILE A 86 -11.90 7.91 -3.77
N LYS A 87 -10.97 7.15 -4.31
CA LYS A 87 -10.77 5.74 -3.99
C LYS A 87 -9.34 5.49 -3.56
N GLU A 88 -9.16 4.58 -2.65
CA GLU A 88 -7.85 4.01 -2.39
C GLU A 88 -7.56 2.92 -3.43
N LEU A 89 -6.33 2.83 -3.93
CA LEU A 89 -5.92 1.67 -4.70
C LEU A 89 -5.70 0.52 -3.73
N GLU A 90 -6.43 -0.57 -3.90
CA GLU A 90 -6.33 -1.75 -3.03
C GLU A 90 -4.91 -2.35 -3.05
N PRO A 91 -4.49 -3.04 -1.98
CA PRO A 91 -3.23 -3.78 -1.94
C PRO A 91 -3.07 -4.71 -3.15
N ALA A 92 -1.83 -4.90 -3.59
CA ALA A 92 -1.49 -5.77 -4.72
C ALA A 92 -2.21 -5.45 -6.03
N ASN A 93 -2.67 -4.21 -6.21
CA ASN A 93 -3.32 -3.77 -7.43
C ASN A 93 -2.45 -2.80 -8.24
N PHE A 94 -2.73 -2.76 -9.53
CA PHE A 94 -2.22 -1.72 -10.43
C PHE A 94 -3.34 -1.14 -11.28
N ILE A 95 -3.12 0.08 -11.77
CA ILE A 95 -3.96 0.75 -12.75
C ILE A 95 -3.11 1.02 -14.00
N ILE A 96 -3.71 0.79 -15.17
CA ILE A 96 -3.23 1.32 -16.45
C ILE A 96 -4.29 2.32 -16.91
N TYR A 97 -3.87 3.55 -17.12
CA TYR A 97 -4.73 4.63 -17.55
C TYR A 97 -4.20 5.29 -18.82
N SER A 98 -5.06 5.46 -19.80
CA SER A 98 -4.84 6.30 -20.99
C SER A 98 -6.16 6.97 -21.36
N LYS A 99 -6.17 7.81 -22.40
CA LYS A 99 -7.36 8.54 -22.86
C LYS A 99 -8.58 7.63 -23.01
N ASP A 100 -8.40 6.44 -23.57
CA ASP A 100 -9.49 5.52 -23.92
C ASP A 100 -9.54 4.26 -23.03
N LYS A 101 -8.68 4.20 -21.97
CA LYS A 101 -8.50 2.96 -21.25
C LYS A 101 -8.29 3.20 -19.76
N PHE A 102 -9.07 2.50 -18.96
CA PHE A 102 -8.87 2.39 -17.51
C PHE A 102 -8.96 0.92 -17.11
N ILE A 103 -7.84 0.33 -16.76
CA ILE A 103 -7.76 -1.06 -16.29
C ILE A 103 -7.20 -1.05 -14.88
N LYS A 104 -7.99 -1.56 -13.93
CA LYS A 104 -7.52 -1.91 -12.57
C LYS A 104 -7.44 -3.42 -12.47
N LYS A 105 -6.31 -3.95 -12.01
CA LYS A 105 -6.11 -5.40 -11.90
C LYS A 105 -5.24 -5.74 -10.71
N GLU A 106 -5.66 -6.78 -9.98
CA GLU A 106 -4.85 -7.43 -8.96
C GLU A 106 -3.71 -8.22 -9.60
N TYR A 107 -2.48 -8.06 -9.10
CA TYR A 107 -1.31 -8.79 -9.59
C TYR A 107 -0.86 -9.89 -8.64
N TRP A 108 -1.32 -9.88 -7.38
CA TRP A 108 -0.98 -10.86 -6.37
C TRP A 108 -2.09 -10.97 -5.34
N ALA A 109 -2.31 -12.16 -4.82
CA ALA A 109 -3.21 -12.44 -3.71
C ALA A 109 -2.57 -13.43 -2.74
N LEU A 110 -2.84 -13.29 -1.45
CA LEU A 110 -2.43 -14.24 -0.43
C LEU A 110 -3.17 -15.57 -0.66
N LYS A 111 -2.40 -16.66 -0.69
CA LYS A 111 -2.94 -18.01 -0.87
C LYS A 111 -2.64 -18.88 0.33
N THR A 112 -3.66 -19.50 0.87
CA THR A 112 -3.50 -20.53 1.90
C THR A 112 -2.86 -21.78 1.30
N LYS A 113 -1.89 -22.34 2.01
CA LYS A 113 -1.25 -23.62 1.67
C LYS A 113 -1.23 -24.51 2.91
N ASN A 114 -1.26 -25.81 2.70
CA ASN A 114 -1.03 -26.75 3.78
C ASN A 114 0.39 -26.58 4.30
N HIS A 115 0.53 -26.55 5.61
CA HIS A 115 1.80 -26.46 6.30
C HIS A 115 2.20 -27.85 6.79
N THR A 116 3.37 -28.34 6.39
CA THR A 116 3.85 -29.70 6.66
C THR A 116 5.13 -29.75 7.49
N ASP A 117 5.74 -28.57 7.79
CA ASP A 117 6.96 -28.51 8.57
C ASP A 117 6.68 -28.75 10.06
N SER A 118 7.67 -29.28 10.80
CA SER A 118 7.63 -29.37 12.24
C SER A 118 7.59 -27.97 12.88
N LEU A 119 7.18 -27.89 14.15
CA LEU A 119 7.17 -26.61 14.90
C LEU A 119 8.56 -25.97 14.93
N GLU A 120 9.60 -26.77 15.19
CA GLU A 120 10.99 -26.30 15.23
C GLU A 120 11.41 -25.70 13.90
N LYS A 121 11.15 -26.40 12.79
CA LYS A 121 11.48 -25.93 11.46
C LYS A 121 10.69 -24.68 11.08
N THR A 122 9.45 -24.61 11.49
CA THR A 122 8.60 -23.42 11.30
C THR A 122 9.18 -22.21 12.03
N CYS A 123 9.62 -22.37 13.28
CA CYS A 123 10.23 -21.30 14.06
C CYS A 123 11.55 -20.80 13.43
N GLU A 124 12.40 -21.72 12.96
CA GLU A 124 13.63 -21.36 12.24
C GLU A 124 13.33 -20.56 10.96
N ASN A 125 12.41 -21.03 10.15
CA ASN A 125 12.03 -20.38 8.90
C ASN A 125 11.42 -18.99 9.15
N ILE A 126 10.56 -18.84 10.16
CA ILE A 126 9.97 -17.54 10.53
C ILE A 126 11.07 -16.59 11.01
N ARG A 127 12.01 -17.06 11.85
CA ARG A 127 13.12 -16.22 12.31
C ARG A 127 13.95 -15.72 11.15
N PHE A 128 14.35 -16.63 10.26
CA PHE A 128 15.12 -16.27 9.06
C PHE A 128 14.40 -15.23 8.20
N LEU A 129 13.10 -15.42 7.94
CA LEU A 129 12.32 -14.48 7.12
C LEU A 129 12.16 -13.11 7.78
N LEU A 130 12.00 -13.07 9.11
CA LEU A 130 11.93 -11.81 9.86
C LEU A 130 13.25 -11.06 9.80
N GLU A 131 14.38 -11.75 10.05
CA GLU A 131 15.72 -11.16 9.99
C GLU A 131 16.04 -10.63 8.58
N ASP A 132 15.77 -11.42 7.52
CA ASP A 132 15.95 -10.98 6.13
C ASP A 132 15.08 -9.76 5.80
N SER A 133 13.82 -9.77 6.22
CA SER A 133 12.90 -8.64 6.00
C SER A 133 13.35 -7.37 6.70
N ILE A 134 13.82 -7.47 7.95
CA ILE A 134 14.32 -6.33 8.71
C ILE A 134 15.59 -5.78 8.06
N ASN A 135 16.55 -6.64 7.76
CA ASN A 135 17.82 -6.25 7.15
C ASN A 135 17.61 -5.50 5.82
N ARG A 136 16.68 -5.95 5.00
CA ARG A 136 16.30 -5.26 3.74
C ARG A 136 15.67 -3.88 3.98
N GLN A 137 14.96 -3.70 5.09
CA GLN A 137 14.30 -2.42 5.43
C GLN A 137 15.25 -1.44 6.13
N LEU A 138 16.40 -1.90 6.66
CA LEU A 138 17.39 -1.06 7.28
C LEU A 138 18.33 -0.35 6.28
N ILE A 139 18.21 -0.63 4.99
CA ILE A 139 18.97 0.07 3.95
C ILE A 139 18.46 1.52 3.87
N SER A 140 19.34 2.48 4.21
CA SER A 140 19.00 3.89 4.25
C SER A 140 20.23 4.75 3.97
N ASP A 141 20.04 5.85 3.24
CA ASP A 141 21.08 6.85 2.96
C ASP A 141 21.29 7.85 4.12
N VAL A 142 20.44 7.73 5.15
CA VAL A 142 20.49 8.60 6.36
C VAL A 142 20.53 7.74 7.61
N PRO A 143 21.08 8.24 8.74
CA PRO A 143 21.09 7.52 10.01
C PRO A 143 19.67 7.12 10.43
N LEU A 144 19.47 5.83 10.64
CA LEU A 144 18.22 5.30 11.15
C LEU A 144 18.12 5.54 12.65
N ARG A 145 16.94 5.92 13.11
CA ARG A 145 16.61 6.05 14.53
C ARG A 145 15.40 5.18 14.83
N LEU A 146 15.53 4.32 15.82
CA LEU A 146 14.43 3.50 16.34
C LEU A 146 13.86 4.18 17.59
N PHE A 147 12.54 4.40 17.59
CA PHE A 147 11.82 4.82 18.78
C PHE A 147 11.43 3.57 19.58
N ILE A 148 12.02 3.38 20.74
CA ILE A 148 11.66 2.30 21.65
C ILE A 148 10.35 2.66 22.34
N ILE A 149 9.23 2.20 21.77
CA ILE A 149 7.93 2.23 22.44
C ILE A 149 7.75 0.87 23.11
N TRP A 150 7.47 0.87 24.40
CA TRP A 150 7.28 -0.33 25.23
C TRP A 150 6.16 -1.25 24.71
N ARG A 151 6.44 -2.05 23.66
CA ARG A 151 5.59 -3.15 23.20
C ARG A 151 6.46 -4.31 22.71
N PHE A 152 6.03 -5.52 22.97
CA PHE A 152 6.71 -6.79 22.69
C PHE A 152 7.32 -6.93 21.28
N ARG A 153 6.75 -6.27 20.27
CA ARG A 153 7.25 -6.28 18.89
C ARG A 153 8.56 -5.51 18.70
N PHE A 154 8.79 -4.44 19.47
CA PHE A 154 9.98 -3.60 19.33
C PHE A 154 11.25 -4.24 19.92
N LYS A 155 11.12 -5.09 20.93
CA LYS A 155 12.27 -5.78 21.51
C LYS A 155 12.96 -6.70 20.51
N TYR A 156 12.21 -7.26 19.56
CA TYR A 156 12.74 -8.09 18.48
C TYR A 156 13.53 -7.27 17.45
N TYR A 157 13.05 -6.09 17.09
CA TYR A 157 13.75 -5.19 16.15
C TYR A 157 15.05 -4.66 16.75
N CYS A 158 15.08 -4.31 18.03
CA CYS A 158 16.31 -3.82 18.67
C CYS A 158 17.39 -4.90 18.75
N ASN A 159 17.04 -6.16 19.03
CA ASN A 159 18.02 -7.27 19.12
C ASN A 159 18.62 -7.69 17.77
N ILE A 160 18.03 -7.26 16.65
CA ILE A 160 18.55 -7.53 15.29
C ILE A 160 19.42 -6.36 14.78
N CYS A 161 19.25 -5.17 15.37
CA CYS A 161 19.98 -3.96 14.98
C CYS A 161 21.23 -3.67 15.80
N GLU A 162 21.53 -4.49 16.84
CA GLU A 162 22.81 -4.51 17.55
C GLU A 162 23.82 -5.43 16.83
#